data_be7eb0f0bc880802edc6e415d090f7d8
#
_entry.id   be7eb0f0bc880802edc6e415d090f7d8
#
_cell.length_a   1.000
_cell.length_b   1.000
_cell.length_c   1.000
_cell.angle_alpha   90.00
_cell.angle_beta   90.00
_cell.angle_gamma   90.00
#
_symmetry.space_group_name_H-M   'P 1'
#
loop_
_entity.id
_entity.type
_entity.pdbx_description
1 polymer ?
#
loop_
_entity_poly.entity_id
_entity_poly.type
_entity_poly.pdbx_seq_one_letter_code
_entity_poly.pdbx_strand_id
1 'polypeptide(L)'
;MKPETLFRLHEETCKKTLDIMRAKNSDYCGGAGTVDALANFKSAKSLGLHPVTGLLLRMQDKLMRIKSFVNDGQLQVAGESVDDACEDLVNYSILAKALLSEEREENCATCCNPLAEAGGCDNLYCPEKA
;
A
#
# COMPACT_ATOMS: atom_id res chain seq x y z
N MET A 1 -18.25 12.44 -17.80
CA MET A 1 -18.17 10.97 -17.85
C MET A 1 -19.42 10.37 -17.22
N LYS A 2 -19.97 9.31 -17.80
CA LYS A 2 -21.12 8.59 -17.21
C LYS A 2 -20.68 7.67 -16.08
N PRO A 3 -21.52 7.39 -15.06
CA PRO A 3 -21.16 6.51 -13.94
C PRO A 3 -20.67 5.13 -14.39
N GLU A 4 -21.32 4.51 -15.36
CA GLU A 4 -20.95 3.18 -15.87
C GLU A 4 -19.52 3.17 -16.47
N THR A 5 -19.14 4.27 -17.12
CA THR A 5 -17.78 4.43 -17.68
C THR A 5 -16.75 4.55 -16.56
N LEU A 6 -17.07 5.28 -15.50
CA LEU A 6 -16.20 5.41 -14.33
C LEU A 6 -16.03 4.06 -13.62
N PHE A 7 -17.11 3.32 -13.44
CA PHE A 7 -17.04 2.01 -12.77
C PHE A 7 -16.21 1.01 -13.57
N ARG A 8 -16.37 0.99 -14.88
CA ARG A 8 -15.53 0.17 -15.76
C ARG A 8 -14.05 0.57 -15.67
N LEU A 9 -13.75 1.86 -15.70
CA LEU A 9 -12.37 2.34 -15.51
C LEU A 9 -11.79 1.85 -14.18
N HIS A 10 -12.58 1.88 -13.11
CA HIS A 10 -12.16 1.39 -11.79
C HIS A 10 -11.83 -0.11 -11.83
N GLU A 11 -12.70 -0.93 -12.41
CA GLU A 11 -12.49 -2.38 -12.53
C GLU A 11 -11.24 -2.70 -13.35
N GLU A 12 -11.08 -2.05 -14.52
CA GLU A 12 -9.93 -2.22 -15.40
C GLU A 12 -8.63 -1.81 -14.70
N THR A 13 -8.64 -0.69 -13.98
CA THR A 13 -7.49 -0.21 -13.20
C THR A 13 -7.14 -1.18 -12.07
N CYS A 14 -8.11 -1.67 -11.32
CA CYS A 14 -7.88 -2.65 -10.26
C CYS A 14 -7.27 -3.94 -10.80
N LYS A 15 -7.77 -4.44 -11.94
CA LYS A 15 -7.20 -5.63 -12.58
C LYS A 15 -5.76 -5.40 -13.02
N LYS A 16 -5.48 -4.30 -13.72
CA LYS A 16 -4.13 -3.95 -14.18
C LYS A 16 -3.16 -3.79 -13.01
N THR A 17 -3.53 -3.06 -11.99
CA THR A 17 -2.68 -2.81 -10.82
C THR A 17 -2.41 -4.09 -10.03
N LEU A 18 -3.36 -5.01 -9.96
CA LEU A 18 -3.14 -6.33 -9.36
C LEU A 18 -2.12 -7.15 -10.15
N ASP A 19 -2.19 -7.15 -11.48
CA ASP A 19 -1.23 -7.87 -12.32
C ASP A 19 0.18 -7.28 -12.18
N ILE A 20 0.30 -5.95 -12.12
CA ILE A 20 1.57 -5.26 -11.85
C ILE A 20 2.10 -5.64 -10.45
N MET A 21 1.25 -5.67 -9.45
CA MET A 21 1.64 -6.04 -8.08
C MET A 21 2.15 -7.48 -8.02
N ARG A 22 1.50 -8.42 -8.70
CA ARG A 22 1.94 -9.82 -8.80
C ARG A 22 3.32 -9.94 -9.46
N ALA A 23 3.53 -9.23 -10.57
CA ALA A 23 4.81 -9.23 -11.27
C ALA A 23 5.94 -8.64 -10.40
N LYS A 24 5.71 -7.46 -9.80
CA LYS A 24 6.69 -6.82 -8.89
C LYS A 24 6.99 -7.69 -7.66
N ASN A 25 5.99 -8.32 -7.07
CA ASN A 25 6.19 -9.22 -5.94
C ASN A 25 7.08 -10.41 -6.32
N SER A 26 6.88 -11.00 -7.50
CA SER A 26 7.75 -12.06 -8.00
C SER A 26 9.20 -11.61 -8.14
N ASP A 27 9.44 -10.41 -8.68
CA ASP A 27 10.79 -9.86 -8.85
C ASP A 27 11.48 -9.58 -7.51
N TYR A 28 10.77 -8.99 -6.54
CA TYR A 28 11.33 -8.62 -5.23
C TYR A 28 11.50 -9.82 -4.29
N CYS A 29 10.70 -10.85 -4.45
CA CYS A 29 10.78 -12.06 -3.63
C CYS A 29 11.83 -13.06 -4.15
N GLY A 30 12.53 -12.80 -5.25
CA GLY A 30 13.65 -13.62 -5.73
C GLY A 30 13.26 -15.04 -6.14
N GLY A 31 12.03 -15.27 -6.57
CA GLY A 31 11.53 -16.60 -6.88
C GLY A 31 10.97 -17.34 -5.66
N ALA A 32 10.81 -18.64 -5.78
CA ALA A 32 10.23 -19.51 -4.75
C ALA A 32 10.93 -19.38 -3.39
N GLY A 33 10.24 -18.88 -2.37
CA GLY A 33 10.74 -18.96 -0.99
C GLY A 33 10.46 -17.77 -0.08
N THR A 34 10.06 -16.62 -0.59
CA THR A 34 9.72 -15.53 0.32
C THR A 34 8.26 -15.65 0.75
N VAL A 35 8.06 -15.90 2.02
CA VAL A 35 6.75 -16.08 2.63
C VAL A 35 6.05 -14.74 2.90
N ASP A 36 6.81 -13.64 3.01
CA ASP A 36 6.30 -12.32 3.35
C ASP A 36 6.32 -11.36 2.15
N ALA A 37 5.14 -11.10 1.57
CA ALA A 37 4.96 -10.17 0.46
C ALA A 37 5.31 -8.71 0.82
N LEU A 38 5.38 -8.37 2.09
CA LEU A 38 5.65 -7.04 2.60
C LEU A 38 7.10 -6.84 3.07
N ALA A 39 7.94 -7.87 3.00
CA ALA A 39 9.31 -7.86 3.52
C ALA A 39 10.13 -6.67 3.01
N ASN A 40 10.04 -6.37 1.71
CA ASN A 40 10.75 -5.25 1.10
C ASN A 40 10.34 -3.88 1.70
N PHE A 41 9.08 -3.71 2.04
CA PHE A 41 8.57 -2.46 2.64
C PHE A 41 8.93 -2.37 4.12
N LYS A 42 8.98 -3.49 4.81
CA LYS A 42 9.41 -3.57 6.22
C LYS A 42 10.89 -3.24 6.41
N SER A 43 11.68 -3.30 5.36
CA SER A 43 13.12 -2.94 5.40
C SER A 43 13.37 -1.49 5.80
N ALA A 44 12.39 -0.58 5.68
CA ALA A 44 12.47 0.79 6.18
C ALA A 44 12.75 0.86 7.69
N LYS A 45 12.40 -0.18 8.46
CA LYS A 45 12.71 -0.29 9.90
C LYS A 45 14.21 -0.25 10.16
N SER A 46 15.05 -0.77 9.26
CA SER A 46 16.51 -0.73 9.39
C SER A 46 17.09 0.69 9.34
N LEU A 47 16.34 1.63 8.79
CA LEU A 47 16.67 3.05 8.73
C LEU A 47 15.99 3.87 9.84
N GLY A 48 15.36 3.20 10.81
CA GLY A 48 14.62 3.86 11.89
C GLY A 48 13.28 4.46 11.43
N LEU A 49 12.77 4.07 10.27
CA LEU A 49 11.50 4.55 9.72
C LEU A 49 10.39 3.53 9.89
N HIS A 50 9.18 4.01 10.15
CA HIS A 50 7.99 3.19 10.06
C HIS A 50 7.79 2.71 8.61
N PRO A 51 7.41 1.45 8.35
CA PRO A 51 7.23 0.93 6.98
C PRO A 51 6.27 1.77 6.12
N VAL A 52 5.17 2.25 6.69
CA VAL A 52 4.22 3.11 6.00
C VAL A 52 4.84 4.47 5.65
N THR A 53 5.76 5.01 6.46
CA THR A 53 6.49 6.24 6.13
C THR A 53 7.32 6.06 4.87
N GLY A 54 7.96 4.91 4.68
CA GLY A 54 8.66 4.59 3.44
C GLY A 54 7.75 4.60 2.21
N LEU A 55 6.52 4.07 2.35
CA LEU A 55 5.52 4.15 1.28
C LEU A 55 5.03 5.58 1.03
N LEU A 56 4.81 6.37 2.07
CA LEU A 56 4.39 7.77 1.94
C LEU A 56 5.39 8.59 1.13
N LEU A 57 6.69 8.36 1.30
CA LEU A 57 7.73 9.01 0.48
C LEU A 57 7.58 8.64 -0.99
N ARG A 58 7.35 7.37 -1.32
CA ARG A 58 7.11 6.91 -2.68
C ARG A 58 5.82 7.50 -3.27
N MET A 59 4.76 7.58 -2.47
CA MET A 59 3.50 8.21 -2.88
C MET A 59 3.70 9.69 -3.17
N GLN A 60 4.50 10.39 -2.37
CA GLN A 60 4.84 11.80 -2.58
C GLN A 60 5.48 12.03 -3.95
N ASP A 61 6.40 11.17 -4.37
CA ASP A 61 7.02 11.26 -5.70
C ASP A 61 5.98 11.13 -6.81
N LYS A 62 5.03 10.21 -6.67
CA LYS A 62 3.95 10.03 -7.66
C LYS A 62 2.98 11.22 -7.69
N LEU A 63 2.66 11.78 -6.53
CA LEU A 63 1.85 13.01 -6.45
C LEU A 63 2.54 14.19 -7.12
N MET A 64 3.86 14.34 -6.94
CA MET A 64 4.63 15.38 -7.62
C MET A 64 4.60 15.23 -9.14
N ARG A 65 4.63 13.99 -9.65
CA ARG A 65 4.51 13.72 -11.10
C ARG A 65 3.14 14.12 -11.64
N ILE A 66 2.07 13.77 -10.93
CA ILE A 66 0.71 14.17 -11.32
C ILE A 66 0.60 15.71 -11.31
N LYS A 67 1.14 16.37 -10.29
CA LYS A 67 1.17 17.84 -10.21
C LYS A 67 1.93 18.45 -11.38
N SER A 68 3.09 17.92 -11.74
CA SER A 68 3.86 18.39 -12.90
C SER A 68 3.08 18.22 -14.19
N PHE A 69 2.41 17.09 -14.38
CA PHE A 69 1.55 16.88 -15.54
C PHE A 69 0.39 17.90 -15.62
N VAL A 70 -0.26 18.18 -14.49
CA VAL A 70 -1.33 19.19 -14.42
C VAL A 70 -0.83 20.58 -14.80
N ASN A 71 0.39 20.95 -14.39
CA ASN A 71 0.98 22.25 -14.66
C ASN A 71 1.49 22.37 -16.10
N ASP A 72 2.15 21.35 -16.62
CA ASP A 72 2.94 21.40 -17.86
C ASP A 72 2.25 20.69 -19.04
N GLY A 73 1.19 19.93 -18.78
CA GLY A 73 0.46 19.15 -19.78
C GLY A 73 1.18 17.89 -20.28
N GLN A 74 2.41 17.67 -19.82
CA GLN A 74 3.23 16.50 -20.20
C GLN A 74 4.27 16.17 -19.14
N LEU A 75 4.76 14.92 -19.15
CA LEU A 75 5.93 14.50 -18.41
C LEU A 75 7.17 14.54 -19.30
N GLN A 76 8.32 14.92 -18.71
CA GLN A 76 9.58 15.08 -19.44
C GLN A 76 10.29 13.75 -19.72
N VAL A 77 10.02 12.71 -18.92
CA VAL A 77 10.65 11.40 -19.10
C VAL A 77 9.88 10.60 -20.14
N ALA A 78 10.55 10.22 -21.22
CA ALA A 78 9.97 9.42 -22.29
C ALA A 78 9.57 8.02 -21.77
N GLY A 79 8.40 7.53 -22.19
CA GLY A 79 7.89 6.21 -21.83
C GLY A 79 7.19 6.14 -20.47
N GLU A 80 7.10 7.24 -19.74
CA GLU A 80 6.34 7.32 -18.49
C GLU A 80 5.06 8.13 -18.69
N SER A 81 3.94 7.64 -18.16
CA SER A 81 2.64 8.30 -18.23
C SER A 81 2.16 8.79 -16.87
N VAL A 82 1.23 9.74 -16.87
CA VAL A 82 0.54 10.16 -15.64
C VAL A 82 -0.35 9.03 -15.10
N ASP A 83 -0.87 8.18 -15.98
CA ASP A 83 -1.67 7.01 -15.60
C ASP A 83 -0.84 6.02 -14.78
N ASP A 84 0.43 5.79 -15.13
CA ASP A 84 1.34 4.95 -14.35
C ASP A 84 1.52 5.50 -12.92
N ALA A 85 1.59 6.82 -12.77
CA ALA A 85 1.68 7.44 -11.44
C ALA A 85 0.39 7.23 -10.63
N CYS A 86 -0.78 7.29 -11.26
CA CYS A 86 -2.06 7.00 -10.61
C CYS A 86 -2.18 5.52 -10.22
N GLU A 87 -1.77 4.61 -11.08
CA GLU A 87 -1.76 3.18 -10.85
C GLU A 87 -0.80 2.78 -9.72
N ASP A 88 0.38 3.37 -9.66
CA ASP A 88 1.32 3.19 -8.56
C ASP A 88 0.72 3.66 -7.22
N LEU A 89 -0.01 4.78 -7.20
CA LEU A 89 -0.71 5.25 -6.00
C LEU A 89 -1.78 4.27 -5.51
N VAL A 90 -2.53 3.63 -6.43
CA VAL A 90 -3.49 2.57 -6.07
C VAL A 90 -2.75 1.44 -5.34
N ASN A 91 -1.66 0.93 -5.92
CA ASN A 91 -0.88 -0.15 -5.32
C ASN A 91 -0.24 0.25 -3.99
N TYR A 92 0.34 1.43 -3.87
CA TYR A 92 0.91 1.90 -2.61
C TYR A 92 -0.13 2.07 -1.51
N SER A 93 -1.35 2.50 -1.85
CA SER A 93 -2.45 2.59 -0.89
C SER A 93 -2.86 1.23 -0.36
N ILE A 94 -2.91 0.21 -1.21
CA ILE A 94 -3.20 -1.18 -0.82
C ILE A 94 -2.08 -1.74 0.07
N LEU A 95 -0.83 -1.50 -0.28
CA LEU A 95 0.33 -1.93 0.52
C LEU A 95 0.36 -1.25 1.89
N ALA A 96 0.04 0.04 1.97
CA ALA A 96 -0.09 0.76 3.24
C ALA A 96 -1.21 0.16 4.09
N LYS A 97 -2.36 -0.14 3.51
CA LYS A 97 -3.47 -0.81 4.18
C LYS A 97 -3.05 -2.18 4.73
N ALA A 98 -2.30 -2.96 3.95
CA ALA A 98 -1.80 -4.28 4.39
C ALA A 98 -0.83 -4.18 5.56
N LEU A 99 0.16 -3.27 5.50
CA LEU A 99 1.11 -3.03 6.59
C LEU A 99 0.41 -2.59 7.88
N LEU A 100 -0.56 -1.68 7.77
CA LEU A 100 -1.35 -1.22 8.92
C LEU A 100 -2.27 -2.32 9.47
N SER A 101 -2.73 -3.25 8.65
CA SER A 101 -3.52 -4.41 9.09
C SER A 101 -2.68 -5.38 9.90
N GLU A 102 -1.48 -5.73 9.44
CA GLU A 102 -0.55 -6.58 10.20
C GLU A 102 -0.18 -5.95 11.55
N GLU A 103 0.12 -4.66 11.56
CA GLU A 103 0.46 -3.95 12.80
C GLU A 103 -0.70 -3.98 13.82
N ARG A 104 -1.94 -3.86 13.34
CA ARG A 104 -3.12 -3.97 14.21
C ARG A 104 -3.30 -5.37 14.78
N GLU A 105 -3.05 -6.40 13.96
CA GLU A 105 -3.13 -7.80 14.40
C GLU A 105 -2.05 -8.10 15.43
N GLU A 106 -0.81 -7.67 15.23
CA GLU A 106 0.30 -7.80 16.18
C GLU A 106 -0.01 -7.09 17.50
N ASN A 107 -0.52 -5.87 17.45
CA ASN A 107 -0.89 -5.10 18.65
C ASN A 107 -2.10 -5.73 19.37
N CYS A 108 -3.06 -6.27 18.62
CA CYS A 108 -4.21 -6.96 19.20
C CYS A 108 -3.79 -8.27 19.92
N ALA A 109 -2.91 -9.06 19.30
CA ALA A 109 -2.38 -10.28 19.92
C ALA A 109 -1.64 -9.97 21.24
N THR A 110 -1.03 -8.79 21.35
CA THR A 110 -0.35 -8.33 22.57
C THR A 110 -1.34 -7.87 23.64
N CYS A 111 -2.43 -7.20 23.29
CA CYS A 111 -3.41 -6.69 24.26
C CYS A 111 -4.47 -7.72 24.67
N CYS A 112 -4.73 -8.75 23.87
CA CYS A 112 -5.64 -9.85 24.18
C CYS A 112 -4.96 -11.02 24.91
N ASN A 113 -3.79 -10.80 25.51
CA ASN A 113 -3.12 -11.81 26.34
C ASN A 113 -4.00 -12.13 27.56
N PRO A 114 -4.38 -13.41 27.79
CA PRO A 114 -5.22 -13.82 28.92
C PRO A 114 -4.60 -13.55 30.30
N LEU A 115 -3.35 -13.12 30.37
CA LEU A 115 -2.68 -12.67 31.59
C LEU A 115 -2.77 -11.16 31.85
N ALA A 116 -3.36 -10.38 30.96
CA ALA A 116 -3.66 -8.98 31.21
C ALA A 116 -4.95 -8.89 32.02
N GLU A 117 -4.83 -8.56 33.28
CA GLU A 117 -5.97 -8.40 34.19
C GLU A 117 -7.02 -7.43 33.59
N ALA A 118 -8.25 -7.93 33.42
CA ALA A 118 -9.57 -7.26 33.39
C ALA A 118 -9.69 -5.80 32.84
N GLY A 119 -8.79 -5.31 32.00
CA GLY A 119 -8.97 -4.06 31.27
C GLY A 119 -9.22 -4.38 29.80
N GLY A 120 -10.44 -4.20 29.31
CA GLY A 120 -10.78 -4.45 27.92
C GLY A 120 -9.83 -3.73 26.99
N CYS A 121 -9.54 -4.34 25.84
CA CYS A 121 -8.71 -3.76 24.78
C CYS A 121 -9.25 -2.38 24.38
N ASP A 122 -8.48 -1.31 24.60
CA ASP A 122 -8.85 0.04 24.20
C ASP A 122 -8.65 0.29 22.70
N ASN A 123 -8.18 -0.71 21.99
CA ASN A 123 -8.00 -0.64 20.54
C ASN A 123 -9.37 -0.66 19.85
N LEU A 124 -9.74 0.47 19.22
CA LEU A 124 -10.98 0.64 18.45
C LEU A 124 -11.14 -0.37 17.29
N TYR A 125 -10.06 -1.04 16.90
CA TYR A 125 -10.00 -2.00 15.80
C TYR A 125 -9.83 -3.44 16.26
N CYS A 126 -10.01 -3.73 17.54
CA CYS A 126 -9.97 -5.09 18.04
C CYS A 126 -11.14 -5.91 17.45
N PRO A 127 -10.88 -7.08 16.81
CA PRO A 127 -11.92 -7.92 16.22
C PRO A 127 -12.97 -8.39 17.24
N GLU A 128 -12.60 -8.50 18.52
CA GLU A 128 -13.52 -8.89 19.59
C GLU A 128 -14.49 -7.77 20.00
N LYS A 129 -14.28 -6.53 19.52
CA LYS A 129 -15.20 -5.39 19.73
C LYS A 129 -16.17 -5.16 18.56
N ALA A 130 -16.04 -5.92 17.49
CA ALA A 130 -16.91 -5.78 16.33
C ALA A 130 -18.28 -6.40 16.54
#